data_a684313c9346041417764bb94a891c94
#
_entry.id   a684313c9346041417764bb94a891c94
#
_cell.length_a   1.000
_cell.length_b   1.000
_cell.length_c   1.000
_cell.angle_alpha   90.00
_cell.angle_beta   90.00
_cell.angle_gamma   90.00
#
_symmetry.space_group_name_H-M   'P 1'
#
loop_
_entity.id
_entity.type
_entity.pdbx_description
1 polymer ?
#
loop_
_entity_poly.entity_id
_entity_poly.type
_entity_poly.pdbx_seq_one_letter_code
_entity_poly.pdbx_strand_id
1 'polypeptide(L)'
;MSAVCGRTMKTKMNRRSFVSGAALGASGILGGALNKAIAANAKDGAAQGPICNTTSGKIRGVVQENKVNAFRGIPYGAPTGGANRFMPPVKPEAWTGIKDTVEWGPEAPQGPHTEIPEVAATIPKLTVSEDYLHLNVWTNGLDAHKRPVMVWLHGGGFTSGNGSYTMYDGANMARKHDVVTVTLNHRLNSFGFLYLADVGGAKYANASNVGMLDIVAALEWVRDNIANFGGDPNNVTIFGQSGGAGKVSTLLAMPPAKGLFHRAIVQSGANVKGVSAEDATKTAHTLMDKLGAKTADQLQQVPMDQLIAATLSTRGLRLAPVVDGKTLPGGPFDPTAPAMSAEIPLLIGSTEFEVNFFPNTKLDPIDDAELHAAVKQATRADDAEVDKLIAVYRKGRPHASDIDLSEIIASDGFRSGVITEAERKAAQPAPVYMYYFTWKTPVHDGKLKAFHTLEIPFVLDNVDEAKSMTGSGADRYPLQEKMSGAWAAFARTGNPNHKGLPNWPAFRTDQRATMIFDNQCKVVNDPHGEERLALADLRPAARG
;
A
#
# COMPACT_ATOMS: atom_id res chain seq x y z
N MET A 1 24.72 -64.07 9.36
CA MET A 1 25.93 -64.49 8.64
C MET A 1 26.37 -63.37 7.75
N SER A 2 27.58 -62.91 8.04
CA SER A 2 28.60 -62.24 7.23
C SER A 2 28.21 -60.93 6.53
N ALA A 3 28.62 -59.80 6.96
CA ALA A 3 29.95 -59.18 7.24
C ALA A 3 30.63 -58.59 6.00
N VAL A 4 31.02 -57.30 6.16
CA VAL A 4 32.27 -56.64 5.77
C VAL A 4 32.18 -55.90 4.39
N CYS A 5 32.54 -54.67 4.18
CA CYS A 5 33.61 -53.81 4.65
C CYS A 5 33.47 -52.40 4.08
N GLY A 6 33.79 -51.46 4.86
CA GLY A 6 33.95 -50.04 4.60
C GLY A 6 35.22 -49.67 3.81
N ARG A 7 35.18 -48.43 3.33
CA ARG A 7 36.42 -47.63 3.11
C ARG A 7 36.13 -46.15 3.24
N THR A 8 36.61 -45.59 4.30
CA THR A 8 36.90 -44.16 4.50
C THR A 8 38.05 -43.72 3.60
N MET A 9 37.90 -42.59 2.89
CA MET A 9 39.04 -41.86 2.37
C MET A 9 39.08 -40.46 3.01
N LYS A 10 40.04 -40.34 3.93
CA LYS A 10 40.57 -39.04 4.39
C LYS A 10 41.53 -38.51 3.33
N THR A 11 41.35 -37.30 2.88
CA THR A 11 42.41 -36.57 2.16
C THR A 11 42.83 -35.36 2.97
N LYS A 12 44.14 -35.34 3.24
CA LYS A 12 44.88 -34.42 4.08
C LYS A 12 44.95 -33.03 3.48
N MET A 13 44.79 -32.02 4.34
CA MET A 13 45.26 -30.67 4.16
C MET A 13 46.77 -30.61 3.97
N ASN A 14 47.27 -29.87 3.00
CA ASN A 14 48.64 -29.42 2.94
C ASN A 14 48.71 -27.89 2.94
N ARG A 15 49.29 -27.37 4.03
CA ARG A 15 49.73 -25.98 4.16
C ARG A 15 50.98 -25.80 3.34
N ARG A 16 51.02 -24.75 2.52
CA ARG A 16 52.27 -24.01 2.25
C ARG A 16 51.95 -22.54 2.02
N SER A 17 52.52 -21.75 2.88
CA SER A 17 52.69 -20.31 2.90
C SER A 17 53.50 -19.84 1.69
N PHE A 18 53.26 -18.61 1.20
CA PHE A 18 54.28 -17.58 0.94
C PHE A 18 53.66 -16.27 0.48
N VAL A 19 53.73 -15.26 1.28
CA VAL A 19 54.53 -14.00 1.23
C VAL A 19 54.01 -12.92 0.27
N SER A 20 53.56 -11.84 0.91
CA SER A 20 53.84 -10.41 0.66
C SER A 20 53.49 -9.76 -0.67
N GLY A 21 52.63 -8.78 -0.58
CA GLY A 21 52.54 -7.68 -1.52
C GLY A 21 51.60 -6.60 -0.98
N ALA A 22 52.16 -5.60 -0.33
CA ALA A 22 51.46 -4.43 0.18
C ALA A 22 50.79 -3.64 -0.95
N ALA A 23 49.48 -3.64 -0.99
CA ALA A 23 48.63 -2.70 -1.74
C ALA A 23 47.25 -2.55 -1.09
N LEU A 24 47.22 -2.22 0.19
CA LEU A 24 45.98 -1.93 0.96
C LEU A 24 46.22 -0.60 1.71
N GLY A 25 46.04 0.51 1.03
CA GLY A 25 46.21 1.84 1.64
C GLY A 25 45.58 3.03 0.95
N ALA A 26 44.97 2.86 -0.24
CA ALA A 26 44.44 4.01 -0.97
C ALA A 26 42.91 4.01 -1.23
N SER A 27 42.22 2.85 -1.09
CA SER A 27 40.78 2.77 -1.42
C SER A 27 39.84 3.17 -0.25
N GLY A 28 40.32 3.10 0.99
CA GLY A 28 39.52 3.46 2.16
C GLY A 28 39.42 4.97 2.44
N ILE A 29 40.40 5.74 2.00
CA ILE A 29 40.45 7.20 2.26
C ILE A 29 39.63 7.98 1.24
N LEU A 30 39.56 7.50 0.00
CA LEU A 30 38.74 8.12 -1.06
C LEU A 30 37.23 7.90 -0.87
N GLY A 31 36.83 6.72 -0.41
CA GLY A 31 35.41 6.44 -0.10
C GLY A 31 34.87 7.24 1.09
N GLY A 32 35.72 7.44 2.12
CA GLY A 32 35.33 8.25 3.28
C GLY A 32 35.29 9.76 3.00
N ALA A 33 36.14 10.26 2.09
CA ALA A 33 36.14 11.65 1.66
C ALA A 33 34.96 11.96 0.72
N LEU A 34 34.63 11.03 -0.18
CA LEU A 34 33.48 11.17 -1.10
C LEU A 34 32.15 11.15 -0.33
N ASN A 35 31.98 10.24 0.61
CA ASN A 35 30.77 10.21 1.46
C ASN A 35 30.66 11.43 2.40
N LYS A 36 31.77 11.94 2.91
CA LYS A 36 31.79 13.21 3.66
C LYS A 36 31.51 14.44 2.78
N ALA A 37 32.00 14.45 1.54
CA ALA A 37 31.74 15.54 0.59
C ALA A 37 30.26 15.50 0.12
N ILE A 38 29.69 14.33 -0.12
CA ILE A 38 28.27 14.17 -0.45
C ILE A 38 27.38 14.58 0.74
N ALA A 39 27.75 14.20 1.97
CA ALA A 39 27.04 14.61 3.18
C ALA A 39 27.21 16.10 3.51
N ALA A 40 28.37 16.71 3.21
CA ALA A 40 28.61 18.14 3.37
C ALA A 40 27.83 18.96 2.33
N ASN A 41 27.84 18.55 1.04
CA ASN A 41 27.04 19.19 0.01
C ASN A 41 25.52 19.07 0.26
N ALA A 42 25.06 17.94 0.82
CA ALA A 42 23.68 17.78 1.24
C ALA A 42 23.30 18.73 2.39
N LYS A 43 24.20 18.95 3.35
CA LYS A 43 23.99 19.90 4.45
C LYS A 43 24.02 21.36 4.00
N ASP A 44 24.93 21.73 3.10
CA ASP A 44 25.01 23.09 2.55
C ASP A 44 23.81 23.40 1.63
N GLY A 45 23.33 22.44 0.85
CA GLY A 45 22.11 22.56 0.07
C GLY A 45 20.86 22.65 0.97
N ALA A 46 20.83 21.93 2.08
CA ALA A 46 19.75 22.02 3.06
C ALA A 46 19.68 23.40 3.75
N ALA A 47 20.82 24.04 4.00
CA ALA A 47 20.86 25.37 4.61
C ALA A 47 20.19 26.47 3.77
N GLN A 48 20.02 26.25 2.46
CA GLN A 48 19.40 27.18 1.50
C GLN A 48 18.04 26.69 0.98
N GLY A 49 17.49 25.60 1.51
CA GLY A 49 16.23 25.01 1.07
C GLY A 49 14.99 25.89 1.30
N PRO A 50 13.88 25.59 0.60
CA PRO A 50 12.64 26.32 0.73
C PRO A 50 12.08 26.23 2.15
N ILE A 51 11.60 27.35 2.69
CA ILE A 51 10.98 27.40 4.01
C ILE A 51 9.47 27.55 3.84
N CYS A 52 8.72 26.72 4.56
CA CYS A 52 7.26 26.73 4.60
C CYS A 52 6.75 26.89 6.03
N ASN A 53 5.62 27.59 6.19
CA ASN A 53 4.95 27.67 7.50
C ASN A 53 3.96 26.51 7.64
N THR A 54 3.92 25.93 8.82
CA THR A 54 2.86 24.99 9.22
C THR A 54 2.18 25.48 10.50
N THR A 55 1.05 24.88 10.84
CA THR A 55 0.33 25.19 12.09
C THR A 55 1.15 24.88 13.34
N SER A 56 2.18 24.03 13.26
CA SER A 56 3.05 23.67 14.37
C SER A 56 4.39 24.42 14.39
N GLY A 57 4.78 25.11 13.31
CA GLY A 57 6.02 25.86 13.20
C GLY A 57 6.56 25.91 11.77
N LYS A 58 7.72 26.56 11.61
CA LYS A 58 8.38 26.64 10.29
C LYS A 58 9.18 25.37 10.00
N ILE A 59 9.16 24.93 8.75
CA ILE A 59 9.93 23.81 8.27
C ILE A 59 10.78 24.21 7.07
N ARG A 60 11.89 23.52 6.86
CA ARG A 60 12.77 23.69 5.71
C ARG A 60 12.86 22.38 4.94
N GLY A 61 12.56 22.42 3.64
CA GLY A 61 12.72 21.32 2.72
C GLY A 61 13.99 21.39 1.89
N VAL A 62 14.02 20.64 0.81
CA VAL A 62 15.11 20.61 -0.17
C VAL A 62 14.52 20.79 -1.58
N VAL A 63 15.28 21.46 -2.46
CA VAL A 63 14.99 21.46 -3.90
C VAL A 63 15.72 20.29 -4.51
N GLN A 64 14.98 19.35 -5.08
CA GLN A 64 15.55 18.20 -5.79
C GLN A 64 16.14 18.62 -7.14
N GLU A 65 16.98 17.77 -7.76
CA GLU A 65 17.62 18.04 -9.06
C GLU A 65 16.60 18.38 -10.16
N ASN A 66 15.42 17.77 -10.10
CA ASN A 66 14.29 18.05 -11.01
C ASN A 66 13.52 19.34 -10.69
N LYS A 67 14.04 20.19 -9.80
CA LYS A 67 13.47 21.48 -9.33
C LYS A 67 12.20 21.40 -8.53
N VAL A 68 11.80 20.21 -8.06
CA VAL A 68 10.67 20.02 -7.17
C VAL A 68 11.10 20.30 -5.73
N ASN A 69 10.25 21.01 -4.97
CA ASN A 69 10.42 21.18 -3.54
C ASN A 69 9.94 19.92 -2.83
N ALA A 70 10.80 19.31 -2.03
CA ALA A 70 10.51 18.14 -1.22
C ALA A 70 10.69 18.45 0.27
N PHE A 71 9.68 18.08 1.06
CA PHE A 71 9.70 18.16 2.51
C PHE A 71 9.43 16.76 3.05
N ARG A 72 10.37 16.18 3.80
CA ARG A 72 10.31 14.80 4.28
C ARG A 72 10.33 14.75 5.80
N GLY A 73 9.60 13.80 6.39
CA GLY A 73 9.56 13.64 7.83
C GLY A 73 8.88 14.78 8.57
N ILE A 74 7.84 15.40 8.00
CA ILE A 74 7.05 16.44 8.64
C ILE A 74 6.17 15.80 9.74
N PRO A 75 6.30 16.15 11.02
CA PRO A 75 5.43 15.60 12.04
C PRO A 75 4.00 16.15 11.91
N TYR A 76 3.03 15.26 11.82
CA TYR A 76 1.60 15.59 11.85
C TYR A 76 0.92 15.12 13.15
N GLY A 77 1.59 14.26 13.92
CA GLY A 77 1.16 13.77 15.22
C GLY A 77 2.32 13.72 16.22
N ALA A 78 1.99 13.70 17.51
CA ALA A 78 2.93 13.47 18.57
C ALA A 78 3.39 12.00 18.61
N PRO A 79 4.52 11.66 19.28
CA PRO A 79 4.94 10.29 19.49
C PRO A 79 3.81 9.42 20.08
N THR A 80 3.68 8.21 19.56
CA THR A 80 2.59 7.28 19.89
C THR A 80 2.94 6.31 21.02
N GLY A 81 4.14 6.41 21.59
CA GLY A 81 4.60 5.57 22.70
C GLY A 81 4.10 6.01 24.07
N GLY A 82 4.40 5.20 25.09
CA GLY A 82 4.05 5.51 26.48
C GLY A 82 2.54 5.67 26.68
N ALA A 83 2.13 6.77 27.27
CA ALA A 83 0.72 7.07 27.55
C ALA A 83 -0.16 7.22 26.27
N ASN A 84 0.46 7.51 25.14
CA ASN A 84 -0.23 7.65 23.85
C ASN A 84 -0.43 6.33 23.11
N ARG A 85 0.21 5.23 23.57
CA ARG A 85 0.07 3.93 22.91
C ARG A 85 -1.39 3.45 22.99
N PHE A 86 -1.95 3.01 21.86
CA PHE A 86 -3.35 2.60 21.66
C PHE A 86 -4.37 3.74 21.79
N MET A 87 -3.95 4.97 22.09
CA MET A 87 -4.85 6.13 22.22
C MET A 87 -5.00 6.85 20.88
N PRO A 88 -6.10 7.60 20.64
CA PRO A 88 -6.23 8.47 19.48
C PRO A 88 -5.00 9.36 19.29
N PRO A 89 -4.66 9.76 18.04
CA PRO A 89 -3.51 10.61 17.78
C PRO A 89 -3.66 11.98 18.43
N VAL A 90 -2.53 12.53 18.88
CA VAL A 90 -2.44 13.87 19.46
C VAL A 90 -1.64 14.76 18.50
N LYS A 91 -1.99 16.04 18.38
CA LYS A 91 -1.23 17.00 17.58
C LYS A 91 0.22 17.11 18.08
N PRO A 92 1.20 17.32 17.19
CA PRO A 92 2.58 17.54 17.62
C PRO A 92 2.70 18.85 18.40
N GLU A 93 3.67 18.91 19.32
CA GLU A 93 4.00 20.15 19.99
C GLU A 93 4.48 21.20 19.00
N ALA A 94 4.04 22.44 19.16
CA ALA A 94 4.51 23.55 18.37
C ALA A 94 5.99 23.86 18.70
N TRP A 95 6.75 24.24 17.67
CA TRP A 95 8.16 24.59 17.83
C TRP A 95 8.46 26.03 17.39
N THR A 96 9.52 26.58 17.97
CA THR A 96 10.10 27.84 17.54
C THR A 96 11.28 27.59 16.60
N GLY A 97 11.62 28.60 15.77
CA GLY A 97 12.69 28.43 14.78
C GLY A 97 12.26 27.63 13.54
N ILE A 98 13.23 27.05 12.85
CA ILE A 98 13.03 26.29 11.61
C ILE A 98 13.48 24.85 11.87
N LYS A 99 12.56 23.89 11.65
CA LYS A 99 12.85 22.46 11.70
C LYS A 99 13.23 21.98 10.30
N ASP A 100 14.34 21.30 10.15
CA ASP A 100 14.73 20.67 8.89
C ASP A 100 13.85 19.42 8.65
N THR A 101 13.27 19.36 7.46
CA THR A 101 12.41 18.26 6.97
C THR A 101 12.95 17.76 5.62
N VAL A 102 14.22 17.36 5.64
CA VAL A 102 15.00 16.95 4.46
C VAL A 102 15.24 15.44 4.42
N GLU A 103 15.07 14.76 5.56
CA GLU A 103 15.25 13.32 5.72
C GLU A 103 13.90 12.64 5.98
N TRP A 104 13.82 11.35 5.64
CA TRP A 104 12.66 10.53 5.97
C TRP A 104 12.48 10.42 7.49
N GLY A 105 11.23 10.46 7.94
CA GLY A 105 10.90 10.13 9.32
C GLY A 105 11.08 8.63 9.61
N PRO A 106 11.11 8.23 10.90
CA PRO A 106 11.11 6.83 11.30
C PRO A 106 9.87 6.08 10.78
N GLU A 107 9.96 4.75 10.79
CA GLU A 107 8.83 3.87 10.46
C GLU A 107 8.21 3.22 11.69
N ALA A 108 6.97 2.78 11.55
CA ALA A 108 6.24 2.06 12.59
C ALA A 108 6.90 0.72 12.94
N PRO A 109 6.82 0.25 14.20
CA PRO A 109 7.21 -1.10 14.57
C PRO A 109 6.44 -2.12 13.75
N GLN A 110 7.17 -2.99 13.03
CA GLN A 110 6.60 -3.98 12.12
C GLN A 110 7.57 -5.13 11.85
N GLY A 111 7.09 -6.17 11.18
CA GLY A 111 7.93 -7.24 10.63
C GLY A 111 8.54 -6.82 9.27
N PRO A 112 9.12 -7.78 8.54
CA PRO A 112 9.57 -7.55 7.17
C PRO A 112 8.43 -6.96 6.31
N HIS A 113 8.76 -5.96 5.49
CA HIS A 113 7.76 -5.28 4.66
C HIS A 113 7.21 -6.20 3.57
N THR A 114 8.09 -6.98 2.97
CA THR A 114 7.79 -7.94 1.91
C THR A 114 8.94 -8.96 1.80
N GLU A 115 8.61 -10.15 1.33
CA GLU A 115 9.59 -11.17 0.94
C GLU A 115 9.89 -11.15 -0.57
N ILE A 116 9.24 -10.27 -1.33
CA ILE A 116 9.43 -10.12 -2.77
C ILE A 116 10.63 -9.20 -3.03
N PRO A 117 11.76 -9.72 -3.55
CA PRO A 117 12.99 -8.95 -3.70
C PRO A 117 12.84 -7.71 -4.60
N GLU A 118 12.00 -7.81 -5.63
CA GLU A 118 11.75 -6.72 -6.58
C GLU A 118 11.14 -5.50 -5.91
N VAL A 119 10.22 -5.71 -4.97
CA VAL A 119 9.61 -4.64 -4.18
C VAL A 119 10.55 -4.20 -3.06
N ALA A 120 11.23 -5.15 -2.39
CA ALA A 120 12.19 -4.87 -1.33
C ALA A 120 13.30 -3.92 -1.79
N ALA A 121 13.70 -4.00 -3.06
CA ALA A 121 14.70 -3.10 -3.65
C ALA A 121 14.28 -1.62 -3.67
N THR A 122 12.98 -1.32 -3.51
CA THR A 122 12.46 0.06 -3.46
C THR A 122 12.32 0.60 -2.03
N ILE A 123 12.64 -0.19 -1.01
CA ILE A 123 12.41 0.13 0.41
C ILE A 123 13.68 0.71 1.03
N PRO A 124 13.68 1.97 1.48
CA PRO A 124 14.81 2.53 2.19
C PRO A 124 14.93 1.91 3.58
N LYS A 125 16.16 1.86 4.12
CA LYS A 125 16.39 1.50 5.50
C LYS A 125 16.05 2.67 6.41
N LEU A 126 15.07 2.51 7.26
CA LEU A 126 14.64 3.51 8.23
C LEU A 126 14.85 3.02 9.66
N THR A 127 14.89 3.97 10.60
CA THR A 127 14.85 3.64 12.03
C THR A 127 13.42 3.30 12.43
N VAL A 128 13.27 2.26 13.25
CA VAL A 128 11.98 1.88 13.85
C VAL A 128 11.79 2.68 15.14
N SER A 129 10.64 3.29 15.34
CA SER A 129 10.33 4.13 16.51
C SER A 129 8.83 4.09 16.79
N GLU A 130 8.40 4.61 17.94
CA GLU A 130 7.00 5.00 18.20
C GLU A 130 6.77 6.52 17.96
N ASP A 131 7.76 7.23 17.41
CA ASP A 131 7.67 8.59 16.88
C ASP A 131 7.74 8.56 15.36
N TYR A 132 6.67 8.14 14.70
CA TYR A 132 6.62 7.92 13.23
C TYR A 132 5.40 8.56 12.57
N LEU A 133 4.59 9.33 13.28
CA LEU A 133 3.47 10.05 12.66
C LEU A 133 3.98 11.24 11.84
N HIS A 134 4.64 10.90 10.73
CA HIS A 134 5.26 11.83 9.80
C HIS A 134 4.66 11.68 8.41
N LEU A 135 4.65 12.78 7.65
CA LEU A 135 4.26 12.82 6.26
C LEU A 135 5.34 13.52 5.41
N ASN A 136 5.24 13.34 4.11
CA ASN A 136 6.14 13.92 3.13
C ASN A 136 5.31 14.69 2.09
N VAL A 137 5.85 15.79 1.57
CA VAL A 137 5.18 16.65 0.57
C VAL A 137 6.13 16.98 -0.56
N TRP A 138 5.66 16.83 -1.80
CA TRP A 138 6.33 17.28 -3.02
C TRP A 138 5.45 18.28 -3.75
N THR A 139 6.05 19.40 -4.18
CA THR A 139 5.35 20.47 -4.90
C THR A 139 6.26 21.25 -5.82
N ASN A 140 5.72 21.73 -6.92
CA ASN A 140 6.44 22.64 -7.84
C ASN A 140 6.64 24.05 -7.28
N GLY A 141 5.83 24.48 -6.31
CA GLY A 141 5.94 25.84 -5.79
C GLY A 141 5.20 26.06 -4.48
N LEU A 142 5.75 26.97 -3.66
CA LEU A 142 5.13 27.50 -2.45
C LEU A 142 4.35 28.78 -2.81
N ASP A 143 3.38 28.64 -3.69
CA ASP A 143 2.60 29.72 -4.31
C ASP A 143 1.10 29.52 -4.07
N ALA A 144 0.25 30.36 -4.67
CA ALA A 144 -1.21 30.32 -4.51
C ALA A 144 -1.92 29.60 -5.68
N HIS A 145 -1.28 28.69 -6.42
CA HIS A 145 -1.84 28.06 -7.62
C HIS A 145 -3.00 27.10 -7.37
N LYS A 146 -3.24 26.67 -6.11
CA LYS A 146 -4.33 25.74 -5.77
C LYS A 146 -4.27 24.43 -6.56
N ARG A 147 -3.09 23.77 -6.55
CA ARG A 147 -2.88 22.49 -7.21
C ARG A 147 -3.75 21.41 -6.59
N PRO A 148 -4.25 20.44 -7.37
CA PRO A 148 -4.85 19.22 -6.81
C PRO A 148 -3.86 18.54 -5.86
N VAL A 149 -4.35 18.03 -4.74
CA VAL A 149 -3.58 17.32 -3.74
C VAL A 149 -3.85 15.83 -3.84
N MET A 150 -2.80 15.02 -3.94
CA MET A 150 -2.88 13.56 -4.02
C MET A 150 -2.21 12.96 -2.78
N VAL A 151 -2.99 12.32 -1.92
CA VAL A 151 -2.51 11.71 -0.67
C VAL A 151 -2.42 10.20 -0.83
N TRP A 152 -1.20 9.68 -0.86
CA TRP A 152 -0.91 8.26 -1.00
C TRP A 152 -0.99 7.53 0.34
N LEU A 153 -1.73 6.44 0.38
CA LEU A 153 -1.81 5.49 1.49
C LEU A 153 -1.12 4.20 1.09
N HIS A 154 -0.01 3.88 1.76
CA HIS A 154 0.82 2.71 1.41
C HIS A 154 0.12 1.37 1.66
N GLY A 155 0.56 0.34 0.93
CA GLY A 155 0.14 -1.05 1.07
C GLY A 155 0.72 -1.76 2.30
N GLY A 156 0.82 -3.10 2.22
CA GLY A 156 1.28 -3.96 3.31
C GLY A 156 0.16 -4.35 4.29
N GLY A 157 -1.07 -4.45 3.80
CA GLY A 157 -2.25 -4.69 4.63
C GLY A 157 -2.46 -3.55 5.61
N PHE A 158 -2.75 -3.91 6.86
CA PHE A 158 -2.79 -3.02 8.01
C PHE A 158 -1.64 -3.30 8.98
N THR A 159 -0.63 -4.08 8.55
CA THR A 159 0.40 -4.65 9.41
C THR A 159 1.82 -4.24 9.08
N SER A 160 2.09 -3.79 7.85
CA SER A 160 3.43 -3.40 7.39
C SER A 160 3.40 -2.26 6.36
N GLY A 161 4.57 -1.76 5.98
CA GLY A 161 4.75 -0.71 4.99
C GLY A 161 5.10 0.64 5.60
N ASN A 162 5.49 1.58 4.74
CA ASN A 162 5.69 3.00 5.07
C ASN A 162 5.52 3.88 3.83
N GLY A 163 5.45 5.18 4.01
CA GLY A 163 5.28 6.18 2.96
C GLY A 163 6.57 6.62 2.26
N SER A 164 7.70 5.93 2.48
CA SER A 164 9.02 6.39 2.03
C SER A 164 9.66 5.50 0.95
N TYR A 165 8.92 4.52 0.37
CA TYR A 165 9.46 3.70 -0.71
C TYR A 165 9.84 4.59 -1.90
N THR A 166 10.96 4.29 -2.56
CA THR A 166 11.43 5.10 -3.70
C THR A 166 10.40 5.12 -4.83
N MET A 167 9.66 4.04 -5.03
CA MET A 167 8.56 3.99 -6.01
C MET A 167 7.37 4.91 -5.64
N TYR A 168 7.32 5.45 -4.41
CA TYR A 168 6.28 6.40 -3.96
C TYR A 168 6.75 7.86 -4.00
N ASP A 169 7.98 8.16 -4.46
CA ASP A 169 8.46 9.53 -4.56
C ASP A 169 7.50 10.38 -5.42
N GLY A 170 7.01 11.47 -4.85
CA GLY A 170 5.99 12.30 -5.48
C GLY A 170 6.52 13.33 -6.47
N ALA A 171 7.84 13.40 -6.66
CA ALA A 171 8.46 14.48 -7.42
C ALA A 171 8.10 14.45 -8.91
N ASN A 172 8.04 13.26 -9.53
CA ASN A 172 7.67 13.14 -10.93
C ASN A 172 6.22 13.52 -11.17
N MET A 173 5.30 13.11 -10.29
CA MET A 173 3.89 13.53 -10.35
C MET A 173 3.76 15.05 -10.19
N ALA A 174 4.44 15.64 -9.20
CA ALA A 174 4.44 17.08 -9.00
C ALA A 174 4.96 17.81 -10.24
N ARG A 175 6.14 17.43 -10.74
CA ARG A 175 6.81 18.08 -11.87
C ARG A 175 5.99 17.99 -13.17
N LYS A 176 5.46 16.82 -13.48
CA LYS A 176 4.85 16.51 -14.77
C LYS A 176 3.39 16.91 -14.85
N HIS A 177 2.68 16.71 -13.76
CA HIS A 177 1.22 16.91 -13.73
C HIS A 177 0.77 18.11 -12.90
N ASP A 178 1.70 18.89 -12.34
CA ASP A 178 1.42 20.07 -11.49
C ASP A 178 0.38 19.77 -10.40
N VAL A 179 0.67 18.74 -9.61
CA VAL A 179 -0.09 18.33 -8.42
C VAL A 179 0.80 18.45 -7.18
N VAL A 180 0.20 18.51 -6.00
CA VAL A 180 0.91 18.32 -4.73
C VAL A 180 0.75 16.86 -4.33
N THR A 181 1.85 16.14 -4.15
CA THR A 181 1.83 14.74 -3.70
C THR A 181 2.18 14.67 -2.22
N VAL A 182 1.43 13.88 -1.48
CA VAL A 182 1.65 13.64 -0.05
C VAL A 182 1.73 12.13 0.18
N THR A 183 2.72 11.67 0.95
CA THR A 183 2.77 10.31 1.51
C THR A 183 2.86 10.39 3.02
N LEU A 184 2.47 9.35 3.73
CA LEU A 184 2.45 9.38 5.19
C LEU A 184 2.71 8.00 5.81
N ASN A 185 3.19 8.02 7.07
CA ASN A 185 3.20 6.87 7.96
C ASN A 185 2.04 6.95 8.94
N HIS A 186 1.56 5.82 9.40
CA HIS A 186 0.52 5.70 10.42
C HIS A 186 0.76 4.45 11.26
N ARG A 187 0.08 4.28 12.39
CA ARG A 187 0.18 3.06 13.20
C ARG A 187 -0.30 1.83 12.44
N LEU A 188 0.41 0.72 12.65
CA LEU A 188 0.22 -0.57 12.01
C LEU A 188 -0.02 -1.66 13.06
N ASN A 189 -0.45 -2.83 12.61
CA ASN A 189 -0.56 -4.06 13.37
C ASN A 189 -1.20 -3.85 14.77
N SER A 190 -0.68 -4.45 15.84
CA SER A 190 -1.21 -4.26 17.19
C SER A 190 -1.12 -2.83 17.70
N PHE A 191 -0.18 -2.02 17.22
CA PHE A 191 -0.07 -0.62 17.61
C PHE A 191 -1.20 0.25 17.07
N GLY A 192 -1.76 -0.09 15.89
CA GLY A 192 -2.77 0.69 15.19
C GLY A 192 -4.17 0.09 15.16
N PHE A 193 -4.28 -1.23 15.30
CA PHE A 193 -5.52 -1.98 15.04
C PHE A 193 -5.89 -2.98 16.14
N LEU A 194 -5.27 -2.88 17.32
CA LEU A 194 -5.72 -3.65 18.47
C LEU A 194 -6.93 -2.97 19.11
N TYR A 195 -8.03 -3.70 19.18
CA TYR A 195 -9.29 -3.22 19.74
C TYR A 195 -9.32 -3.41 21.25
N LEU A 196 -9.18 -2.32 22.00
CA LEU A 196 -9.19 -2.34 23.46
C LEU A 196 -10.44 -1.71 24.09
N ALA A 197 -11.37 -1.21 23.30
CA ALA A 197 -12.55 -0.53 23.82
C ALA A 197 -13.40 -1.42 24.76
N ASP A 198 -13.51 -2.71 24.45
CA ASP A 198 -14.30 -3.66 25.23
C ASP A 198 -13.53 -4.28 26.41
N VAL A 199 -12.18 -4.24 26.39
CA VAL A 199 -11.35 -4.90 27.42
C VAL A 199 -10.65 -3.94 28.36
N GLY A 200 -10.52 -2.65 27.98
CA GLY A 200 -9.72 -1.66 28.67
C GLY A 200 -10.50 -0.71 29.59
N GLY A 201 -11.82 -0.84 29.66
CA GLY A 201 -12.68 0.06 30.43
C GLY A 201 -12.72 1.50 29.86
N ALA A 202 -13.21 2.45 30.66
CA ALA A 202 -13.47 3.83 30.23
C ALA A 202 -12.26 4.55 29.62
N LYS A 203 -11.05 4.30 30.12
CA LYS A 203 -9.80 4.88 29.60
C LYS A 203 -9.59 4.53 28.12
N TYR A 204 -9.91 3.31 27.74
CA TYR A 204 -9.67 2.77 26.39
C TYR A 204 -10.92 2.78 25.51
N ALA A 205 -12.01 3.44 25.92
CA ALA A 205 -13.27 3.48 25.16
C ALA A 205 -13.12 4.02 23.72
N ASN A 206 -12.05 4.77 23.43
CA ASN A 206 -11.70 5.27 22.10
C ASN A 206 -10.44 4.59 21.51
N ALA A 207 -9.95 3.51 22.12
CA ALA A 207 -8.83 2.71 21.60
C ALA A 207 -9.33 1.70 20.56
N SER A 208 -9.83 2.24 19.46
CA SER A 208 -10.31 1.52 18.28
C SER A 208 -9.88 2.26 17.04
N ASN A 209 -9.47 1.52 16.00
CA ASN A 209 -9.12 2.07 14.69
C ASN A 209 -8.08 3.21 14.74
N VAL A 210 -7.19 3.22 15.76
CA VAL A 210 -6.29 4.36 15.96
C VAL A 210 -5.32 4.55 14.77
N GLY A 211 -4.95 3.47 14.05
CA GLY A 211 -4.19 3.58 12.80
C GLY A 211 -4.96 4.29 11.68
N MET A 212 -6.29 4.16 11.64
CA MET A 212 -7.15 4.92 10.72
C MET A 212 -7.32 6.36 11.20
N LEU A 213 -7.43 6.58 12.50
CA LEU A 213 -7.49 7.94 13.08
C LEU A 213 -6.19 8.71 12.85
N ASP A 214 -5.03 8.04 12.78
CA ASP A 214 -3.76 8.67 12.38
C ASP A 214 -3.86 9.22 10.95
N ILE A 215 -4.46 8.47 10.01
CA ILE A 215 -4.68 8.94 8.64
C ILE A 215 -5.66 10.12 8.63
N VAL A 216 -6.71 10.09 9.45
CA VAL A 216 -7.62 11.24 9.63
C VAL A 216 -6.84 12.46 10.10
N ALA A 217 -5.97 12.33 11.11
CA ALA A 217 -5.14 13.43 11.61
C ALA A 217 -4.17 13.96 10.53
N ALA A 218 -3.60 13.09 9.69
CA ALA A 218 -2.79 13.52 8.56
C ALA A 218 -3.62 14.29 7.50
N LEU A 219 -4.86 13.87 7.23
CA LEU A 219 -5.77 14.59 6.34
C LEU A 219 -6.22 15.93 6.94
N GLU A 220 -6.41 16.02 8.24
CA GLU A 220 -6.63 17.29 8.95
C GLU A 220 -5.41 18.21 8.81
N TRP A 221 -4.20 17.65 8.94
CA TRP A 221 -2.97 18.41 8.70
C TRP A 221 -2.91 18.92 7.25
N VAL A 222 -3.28 18.10 6.25
CA VAL A 222 -3.39 18.52 4.84
C VAL A 222 -4.38 19.67 4.69
N ARG A 223 -5.58 19.57 5.24
CA ARG A 223 -6.58 20.64 5.24
C ARG A 223 -6.02 21.95 5.78
N ASP A 224 -5.30 21.88 6.90
CA ASP A 224 -4.86 23.06 7.65
C ASP A 224 -3.58 23.70 7.07
N ASN A 225 -2.78 22.95 6.27
CA ASN A 225 -1.43 23.39 5.89
C ASN A 225 -1.13 23.38 4.39
N ILE A 226 -1.83 22.55 3.58
CA ILE A 226 -1.39 22.28 2.20
C ILE A 226 -1.46 23.50 1.28
N ALA A 227 -2.24 24.51 1.63
CA ALA A 227 -2.28 25.77 0.90
C ALA A 227 -0.91 26.49 0.91
N ASN A 228 -0.13 26.35 1.97
CA ASN A 228 1.22 26.90 2.07
C ASN A 228 2.23 26.18 1.15
N PHE A 229 1.87 25.01 0.64
CA PHE A 229 2.62 24.22 -0.34
C PHE A 229 2.05 24.39 -1.77
N GLY A 230 1.20 25.37 -1.99
CA GLY A 230 0.56 25.63 -3.28
C GLY A 230 -0.57 24.67 -3.67
N GLY A 231 -1.01 23.81 -2.73
CA GLY A 231 -2.12 22.87 -2.91
C GLY A 231 -3.48 23.47 -2.55
N ASP A 232 -4.55 22.85 -3.07
CA ASP A 232 -5.93 23.21 -2.75
C ASP A 232 -6.50 22.24 -1.70
N PRO A 233 -6.76 22.69 -0.45
CA PRO A 233 -7.37 21.85 0.56
C PRO A 233 -8.80 21.40 0.21
N ASN A 234 -9.45 22.04 -0.77
CA ASN A 234 -10.77 21.67 -1.27
C ASN A 234 -10.71 20.77 -2.52
N ASN A 235 -9.51 20.31 -2.91
CA ASN A 235 -9.32 19.42 -4.04
C ASN A 235 -8.32 18.31 -3.68
N VAL A 236 -8.67 17.49 -2.68
CA VAL A 236 -7.86 16.40 -2.14
C VAL A 236 -8.36 15.06 -2.66
N THR A 237 -7.47 14.26 -3.23
CA THR A 237 -7.71 12.88 -3.65
C THR A 237 -6.91 11.95 -2.76
N ILE A 238 -7.57 11.02 -2.07
CA ILE A 238 -6.89 9.92 -1.38
C ILE A 238 -6.76 8.73 -2.32
N PHE A 239 -5.59 8.10 -2.33
CA PHE A 239 -5.36 6.93 -3.17
C PHE A 239 -4.39 5.96 -2.51
N GLY A 240 -4.52 4.67 -2.84
CA GLY A 240 -3.68 3.65 -2.25
C GLY A 240 -3.87 2.31 -2.92
N GLN A 241 -2.90 1.41 -2.70
CA GLN A 241 -2.86 0.09 -3.29
C GLN A 241 -2.86 -0.98 -2.18
N SER A 242 -3.49 -2.15 -2.45
CA SER A 242 -3.54 -3.25 -1.47
C SER A 242 -4.16 -2.81 -0.14
N GLY A 243 -3.46 -2.99 0.97
CA GLY A 243 -3.90 -2.44 2.26
C GLY A 243 -4.14 -0.93 2.25
N GLY A 244 -3.43 -0.17 1.39
CA GLY A 244 -3.68 1.26 1.16
C GLY A 244 -5.05 1.51 0.54
N ALA A 245 -5.44 0.70 -0.42
CA ALA A 245 -6.78 0.72 -1.01
C ALA A 245 -7.85 0.36 0.03
N GLY A 246 -7.60 -0.65 0.87
CA GLY A 246 -8.48 -0.99 1.98
C GLY A 246 -8.65 0.16 3.00
N LYS A 247 -7.59 0.99 3.19
CA LYS A 247 -7.66 2.21 4.00
C LYS A 247 -8.54 3.27 3.31
N VAL A 248 -8.40 3.44 1.98
CA VAL A 248 -9.26 4.35 1.21
C VAL A 248 -10.73 3.94 1.33
N SER A 249 -11.06 2.66 1.08
CA SER A 249 -12.42 2.13 1.22
C SER A 249 -12.98 2.36 2.64
N THR A 250 -12.14 2.18 3.66
CA THR A 250 -12.54 2.41 5.06
C THR A 250 -12.82 3.88 5.34
N LEU A 251 -11.97 4.81 4.86
CA LEU A 251 -12.16 6.26 5.05
C LEU A 251 -13.45 6.78 4.42
N LEU A 252 -13.89 6.18 3.31
CA LEU A 252 -15.17 6.51 2.67
C LEU A 252 -16.38 6.24 3.59
N ALA A 253 -16.21 5.40 4.62
CA ALA A 253 -17.24 5.01 5.58
C ALA A 253 -17.03 5.59 7.00
N MET A 254 -15.94 6.32 7.25
CA MET A 254 -15.59 6.84 8.58
C MET A 254 -16.08 8.27 8.78
N PRO A 255 -17.03 8.55 9.70
CA PRO A 255 -17.49 9.90 10.00
C PRO A 255 -16.38 10.89 10.34
N PRO A 256 -15.28 10.52 11.07
CA PRO A 256 -14.17 11.43 11.32
C PRO A 256 -13.45 11.92 10.05
N ALA A 257 -13.54 11.17 8.93
CA ALA A 257 -12.88 11.53 7.66
C ALA A 257 -13.75 12.40 6.75
N LYS A 258 -15.02 12.64 7.12
CA LYS A 258 -15.98 13.38 6.28
C LYS A 258 -15.49 14.81 5.99
N GLY A 259 -15.43 15.15 4.69
CA GLY A 259 -15.04 16.48 4.22
C GLY A 259 -13.53 16.74 4.19
N LEU A 260 -12.69 15.73 4.51
CA LEU A 260 -11.24 15.86 4.44
C LEU A 260 -10.66 15.47 3.06
N PHE A 261 -11.46 14.85 2.22
CA PHE A 261 -11.10 14.52 0.83
C PHE A 261 -12.33 14.60 -0.09
N HIS A 262 -12.08 14.69 -1.39
CA HIS A 262 -13.06 15.00 -2.41
C HIS A 262 -13.15 13.95 -3.51
N ARG A 263 -12.15 13.06 -3.60
CA ARG A 263 -12.06 11.94 -4.55
C ARG A 263 -11.31 10.78 -3.92
N ALA A 264 -11.57 9.58 -4.43
CA ALA A 264 -10.93 8.36 -3.93
C ALA A 264 -10.47 7.46 -5.08
N ILE A 265 -9.29 6.82 -4.92
CA ILE A 265 -8.80 5.80 -5.84
C ILE A 265 -8.43 4.56 -5.06
N VAL A 266 -9.00 3.41 -5.43
CA VAL A 266 -8.85 2.11 -4.79
C VAL A 266 -8.15 1.15 -5.75
N GLN A 267 -6.89 0.77 -5.44
CA GLN A 267 -6.06 -0.08 -6.28
C GLN A 267 -5.83 -1.44 -5.62
N SER A 268 -6.40 -2.52 -6.17
CA SER A 268 -6.13 -3.91 -5.75
C SER A 268 -6.36 -4.19 -4.26
N GLY A 269 -7.45 -3.69 -3.64
CA GLY A 269 -7.62 -3.90 -2.20
C GLY A 269 -8.89 -3.31 -1.58
N ALA A 270 -10.05 -3.68 -2.05
CA ALA A 270 -11.33 -3.25 -1.46
C ALA A 270 -11.53 -3.80 -0.04
N ASN A 271 -11.89 -2.94 0.91
CA ASN A 271 -12.38 -3.35 2.24
C ASN A 271 -13.90 -3.21 2.28
N VAL A 272 -14.59 -4.32 2.08
CA VAL A 272 -16.06 -4.32 1.99
C VAL A 272 -16.73 -4.40 3.36
N LYS A 273 -16.22 -5.25 4.27
CA LYS A 273 -16.92 -5.61 5.53
C LYS A 273 -16.31 -5.05 6.81
N GLY A 274 -14.99 -4.97 6.89
CA GLY A 274 -14.27 -4.71 8.15
C GLY A 274 -14.26 -5.94 9.08
N VAL A 275 -13.70 -5.78 10.28
CA VAL A 275 -13.63 -6.80 11.32
C VAL A 275 -14.77 -6.55 12.33
N SER A 276 -15.42 -7.61 12.81
CA SER A 276 -16.42 -7.47 13.87
C SER A 276 -15.75 -7.10 15.22
N ALA A 277 -16.46 -6.37 16.08
CA ALA A 277 -15.98 -6.05 17.43
C ALA A 277 -15.69 -7.33 18.23
N GLU A 278 -16.51 -8.37 18.06
CA GLU A 278 -16.32 -9.68 18.72
C GLU A 278 -14.98 -10.33 18.34
N ASP A 279 -14.67 -10.43 17.03
CA ASP A 279 -13.40 -11.02 16.57
C ASP A 279 -12.19 -10.16 16.95
N ALA A 280 -12.36 -8.85 16.98
CA ALA A 280 -11.33 -7.91 17.41
C ALA A 280 -11.05 -8.02 18.92
N THR A 281 -12.10 -8.21 19.74
CA THR A 281 -11.98 -8.48 21.18
C THR A 281 -11.27 -9.83 21.44
N LYS A 282 -11.58 -10.88 20.69
CA LYS A 282 -10.84 -12.16 20.76
C LYS A 282 -9.35 -11.98 20.43
N THR A 283 -9.06 -11.17 19.42
CA THR A 283 -7.68 -10.81 19.06
C THR A 283 -6.95 -10.11 20.21
N ALA A 284 -7.62 -9.16 20.89
CA ALA A 284 -7.05 -8.46 22.03
C ALA A 284 -6.73 -9.42 23.19
N HIS A 285 -7.66 -10.27 23.58
CA HIS A 285 -7.42 -11.29 24.61
C HIS A 285 -6.28 -12.23 24.25
N THR A 286 -6.25 -12.73 23.00
CA THR A 286 -5.17 -13.63 22.53
C THR A 286 -3.78 -12.99 22.70
N LEU A 287 -3.64 -11.71 22.36
CA LEU A 287 -2.37 -11.01 22.49
C LEU A 287 -2.03 -10.70 23.94
N MET A 288 -3.02 -10.31 24.77
CA MET A 288 -2.86 -10.08 26.20
C MET A 288 -2.40 -11.36 26.92
N ASP A 289 -3.01 -12.51 26.62
CA ASP A 289 -2.61 -13.82 27.18
C ASP A 289 -1.19 -14.21 26.78
N LYS A 290 -0.84 -14.01 25.50
CA LYS A 290 0.51 -14.25 24.96
C LYS A 290 1.58 -13.45 25.71
N LEU A 291 1.27 -12.23 26.11
CA LEU A 291 2.16 -11.30 26.82
C LEU A 291 2.03 -11.39 28.35
N GLY A 292 1.11 -12.19 28.89
CA GLY A 292 0.82 -12.27 30.32
C GLY A 292 0.19 -11.00 30.90
N ALA A 293 -0.29 -10.08 30.06
CA ALA A 293 -0.94 -8.85 30.48
C ALA A 293 -2.39 -9.13 30.93
N LYS A 294 -2.72 -8.75 32.17
CA LYS A 294 -4.07 -8.95 32.74
C LYS A 294 -4.99 -7.76 32.53
N THR A 295 -4.44 -6.62 32.18
CA THR A 295 -5.19 -5.37 31.91
C THR A 295 -4.61 -4.65 30.69
N ALA A 296 -5.41 -3.78 30.07
CA ALA A 296 -4.95 -2.92 28.98
C ALA A 296 -3.83 -1.97 29.42
N ASP A 297 -3.82 -1.53 30.71
CA ASP A 297 -2.72 -0.71 31.25
C ASP A 297 -1.40 -1.50 31.30
N GLN A 298 -1.43 -2.77 31.68
CA GLN A 298 -0.22 -3.61 31.63
C GLN A 298 0.25 -3.80 30.19
N LEU A 299 -0.68 -4.03 29.26
CA LEU A 299 -0.35 -4.15 27.83
C LEU A 299 0.26 -2.85 27.29
N GLN A 300 -0.23 -1.68 27.68
CA GLN A 300 0.30 -0.36 27.28
C GLN A 300 1.76 -0.17 27.71
N GLN A 301 2.19 -0.81 28.82
CA GLN A 301 3.55 -0.72 29.36
C GLN A 301 4.51 -1.78 28.77
N VAL A 302 4.04 -2.74 27.97
CA VAL A 302 4.90 -3.75 27.36
C VAL A 302 5.94 -3.06 26.46
N PRO A 303 7.24 -3.41 26.56
CA PRO A 303 8.26 -2.88 25.66
C PRO A 303 7.89 -3.07 24.19
N MET A 304 8.22 -2.08 23.34
CA MET A 304 7.87 -2.06 21.92
C MET A 304 8.32 -3.33 21.18
N ASP A 305 9.57 -3.76 21.43
CA ASP A 305 10.16 -4.97 20.83
C ASP A 305 9.46 -6.26 21.24
N GLN A 306 9.01 -6.35 22.50
CA GLN A 306 8.24 -7.50 22.99
C GLN A 306 6.82 -7.52 22.39
N LEU A 307 6.16 -6.35 22.30
CA LEU A 307 4.83 -6.27 21.71
C LEU A 307 4.84 -6.66 20.23
N ILE A 308 5.81 -6.16 19.45
CA ILE A 308 5.90 -6.55 18.05
C ILE A 308 6.28 -8.02 17.86
N ALA A 309 7.21 -8.55 18.66
CA ALA A 309 7.60 -9.97 18.62
C ALA A 309 6.40 -10.89 18.94
N ALA A 310 5.60 -10.55 19.97
CA ALA A 310 4.37 -11.27 20.29
C ALA A 310 3.35 -11.20 19.14
N THR A 311 3.18 -10.01 18.56
CA THR A 311 2.27 -9.80 17.43
C THR A 311 2.65 -10.68 16.24
N LEU A 312 3.92 -10.69 15.84
CA LEU A 312 4.41 -11.45 14.67
C LEU A 312 4.41 -12.97 14.91
N SER A 313 4.62 -13.41 16.16
CA SER A 313 4.63 -14.84 16.50
C SER A 313 3.26 -15.45 16.78
N THR A 314 2.20 -14.65 16.84
CA THR A 314 0.83 -15.10 17.13
C THR A 314 0.02 -15.19 15.84
N ARG A 315 -0.40 -16.40 15.49
CA ARG A 315 -1.23 -16.64 14.30
C ARG A 315 -2.71 -16.28 14.57
N GLY A 316 -3.42 -15.92 13.51
CA GLY A 316 -4.88 -15.71 13.56
C GLY A 316 -5.32 -14.37 14.15
N LEU A 317 -4.41 -13.45 14.47
CA LEU A 317 -4.76 -12.10 14.89
C LEU A 317 -5.45 -11.35 13.72
N ARG A 318 -6.60 -10.76 14.00
CA ARG A 318 -7.34 -9.90 13.06
C ARG A 318 -7.05 -8.43 13.36
N LEU A 319 -5.94 -7.93 12.82
CA LEU A 319 -5.45 -6.57 13.02
C LEU A 319 -5.78 -5.69 11.78
N ALA A 320 -7.03 -5.30 11.68
CA ALA A 320 -7.58 -4.49 10.59
C ALA A 320 -8.74 -3.62 11.13
N PRO A 321 -9.29 -2.67 10.35
CA PRO A 321 -10.36 -1.79 10.80
C PRO A 321 -11.58 -2.54 11.35
N VAL A 322 -11.99 -2.13 12.53
CA VAL A 322 -13.07 -2.75 13.31
C VAL A 322 -14.37 -1.95 13.14
N VAL A 323 -15.46 -2.65 12.89
CA VAL A 323 -16.81 -2.06 12.95
C VAL A 323 -17.16 -1.87 14.43
N ASP A 324 -16.84 -0.68 14.95
CA ASP A 324 -16.95 -0.33 16.37
C ASP A 324 -18.22 0.49 16.71
N GLY A 325 -19.04 0.77 15.71
CA GLY A 325 -20.27 1.56 15.88
C GLY A 325 -20.03 3.07 16.05
N LYS A 326 -18.78 3.55 16.08
CA LYS A 326 -18.40 4.94 16.31
C LYS A 326 -17.52 5.51 15.19
N THR A 327 -16.25 5.07 15.14
CA THR A 327 -15.29 5.51 14.13
C THR A 327 -15.57 4.84 12.79
N LEU A 328 -16.08 3.62 12.79
CA LEU A 328 -16.57 2.86 11.66
C LEU A 328 -17.96 2.27 12.02
N PRO A 329 -19.06 2.97 11.69
CA PRO A 329 -20.40 2.59 12.15
C PRO A 329 -20.94 1.29 11.56
N GLY A 330 -20.44 0.84 10.41
CA GLY A 330 -20.84 -0.37 9.69
C GLY A 330 -19.76 -0.87 8.77
N GLY A 331 -20.00 -1.99 8.10
CA GLY A 331 -19.09 -2.46 7.04
C GLY A 331 -18.91 -1.36 5.98
N PRO A 332 -17.68 -1.06 5.54
CA PRO A 332 -17.42 0.09 4.66
C PRO A 332 -18.31 0.10 3.41
N PHE A 333 -18.52 -1.07 2.80
CA PHE A 333 -19.36 -1.22 1.63
C PHE A 333 -20.37 -2.38 1.78
N ASP A 334 -20.71 -2.84 2.98
CA ASP A 334 -21.64 -3.92 3.22
C ASP A 334 -22.81 -3.47 4.12
N PRO A 335 -24.07 -3.68 3.70
CA PRO A 335 -24.53 -4.27 2.44
C PRO A 335 -24.52 -3.30 1.23
N THR A 336 -24.35 -2.00 1.45
CA THR A 336 -24.39 -0.94 0.43
C THR A 336 -23.22 0.02 0.58
N ALA A 337 -22.97 0.87 -0.43
CA ALA A 337 -22.01 1.95 -0.30
C ALA A 337 -22.43 2.94 0.81
N PRO A 338 -21.49 3.48 1.59
CA PRO A 338 -21.81 4.39 2.70
C PRO A 338 -22.40 5.70 2.17
N ALA A 339 -23.53 6.12 2.75
CA ALA A 339 -24.23 7.34 2.30
C ALA A 339 -23.34 8.59 2.31
N MET A 340 -22.39 8.67 3.25
CA MET A 340 -21.48 9.80 3.36
C MET A 340 -20.52 9.95 2.18
N SER A 341 -20.30 8.89 1.39
CA SER A 341 -19.46 8.90 0.18
C SER A 341 -20.24 9.21 -1.11
N ALA A 342 -21.54 9.47 -1.04
CA ALA A 342 -22.42 9.54 -2.21
C ALA A 342 -21.89 10.47 -3.31
N GLU A 343 -21.34 11.62 -2.93
CA GLU A 343 -20.83 12.65 -3.84
C GLU A 343 -19.32 12.52 -4.14
N ILE A 344 -18.65 11.47 -3.65
CA ILE A 344 -17.22 11.26 -3.86
C ILE A 344 -16.99 10.41 -5.11
N PRO A 345 -16.43 10.94 -6.21
CA PRO A 345 -16.03 10.10 -7.36
C PRO A 345 -15.02 9.02 -6.96
N LEU A 346 -15.15 7.85 -7.58
CA LEU A 346 -14.28 6.70 -7.32
C LEU A 346 -13.61 6.22 -8.62
N LEU A 347 -12.28 6.07 -8.59
CA LEU A 347 -11.51 5.28 -9.54
C LEU A 347 -11.09 3.99 -8.86
N ILE A 348 -11.38 2.82 -9.45
CA ILE A 348 -11.13 1.53 -8.80
C ILE A 348 -10.68 0.47 -9.81
N GLY A 349 -9.80 -0.43 -9.40
CA GLY A 349 -9.37 -1.52 -10.26
C GLY A 349 -8.40 -2.47 -9.60
N SER A 350 -7.86 -3.41 -10.40
CA SER A 350 -6.96 -4.47 -9.95
C SER A 350 -5.95 -4.84 -11.03
N THR A 351 -4.92 -5.60 -10.64
CA THR A 351 -4.01 -6.28 -11.58
C THR A 351 -4.56 -7.65 -11.98
N GLU A 352 -4.00 -8.26 -13.05
CA GLU A 352 -4.46 -9.56 -13.54
C GLU A 352 -3.96 -10.72 -12.66
N PHE A 353 -2.74 -10.60 -12.09
CA PHE A 353 -2.07 -11.66 -11.33
C PHE A 353 -1.79 -11.22 -9.89
N GLU A 354 -2.82 -10.98 -9.10
CA GLU A 354 -2.69 -10.47 -7.73
C GLU A 354 -1.94 -11.41 -6.78
N VAL A 355 -1.97 -12.74 -7.03
CA VAL A 355 -1.38 -13.72 -6.10
C VAL A 355 0.10 -13.96 -6.34
N ASN A 356 0.67 -13.59 -7.49
CA ASN A 356 2.10 -13.78 -7.81
C ASN A 356 3.04 -12.95 -6.91
N PHE A 357 2.47 -12.08 -6.11
CA PHE A 357 3.17 -11.26 -5.12
C PHE A 357 3.40 -11.98 -3.78
N PHE A 358 2.67 -13.06 -3.50
CA PHE A 358 2.71 -13.66 -2.18
C PHE A 358 3.85 -14.67 -2.05
N PRO A 359 4.50 -14.76 -0.86
CA PRO A 359 5.50 -15.79 -0.58
C PRO A 359 4.95 -17.20 -0.84
N ASN A 360 5.79 -18.08 -1.36
CA ASN A 360 5.46 -19.47 -1.68
C ASN A 360 4.50 -19.65 -2.88
N THR A 361 4.18 -18.62 -3.66
CA THR A 361 3.51 -18.82 -4.95
C THR A 361 4.44 -19.58 -5.88
N LYS A 362 3.98 -20.72 -6.40
CA LYS A 362 4.72 -21.47 -7.43
C LYS A 362 4.67 -20.67 -8.73
N LEU A 363 5.81 -20.51 -9.38
CA LEU A 363 5.92 -19.86 -10.69
C LEU A 363 6.36 -20.84 -11.79
N ASP A 364 6.55 -22.11 -11.44
CA ASP A 364 6.92 -23.16 -12.36
C ASP A 364 5.67 -23.87 -12.90
N PRO A 365 5.76 -24.47 -14.10
CA PRO A 365 4.63 -25.18 -14.68
C PRO A 365 4.05 -26.25 -13.75
N ILE A 366 2.73 -26.37 -13.74
CA ILE A 366 1.98 -27.38 -13.00
C ILE A 366 1.19 -28.25 -13.95
N ASP A 367 0.77 -29.43 -13.50
CA ASP A 367 -0.12 -30.31 -14.24
C ASP A 367 -1.61 -30.08 -13.89
N ASP A 368 -2.49 -30.77 -14.60
CA ASP A 368 -3.95 -30.66 -14.43
C ASP A 368 -4.43 -31.05 -13.02
N ALA A 369 -3.79 -32.01 -12.38
CA ALA A 369 -4.13 -32.41 -10.99
C ALA A 369 -3.71 -31.34 -9.98
N GLU A 370 -2.55 -30.73 -10.17
CA GLU A 370 -2.08 -29.60 -9.36
C GLU A 370 -2.94 -28.35 -9.57
N LEU A 371 -3.36 -28.06 -10.82
CA LEU A 371 -4.33 -26.99 -11.11
C LEU A 371 -5.63 -27.21 -10.35
N HIS A 372 -6.22 -28.41 -10.46
CA HIS A 372 -7.46 -28.75 -9.76
C HIS A 372 -7.32 -28.56 -8.24
N ALA A 373 -6.21 -29.07 -7.65
CA ALA A 373 -5.95 -28.92 -6.23
C ALA A 373 -5.79 -27.45 -5.80
N ALA A 374 -5.09 -26.64 -6.59
CA ALA A 374 -4.89 -25.21 -6.33
C ALA A 374 -6.21 -24.43 -6.38
N VAL A 375 -7.03 -24.68 -7.39
CA VAL A 375 -8.35 -24.04 -7.52
C VAL A 375 -9.27 -24.44 -6.38
N LYS A 376 -9.29 -25.72 -6.00
CA LYS A 376 -10.06 -26.21 -4.84
C LYS A 376 -9.64 -25.50 -3.54
N GLN A 377 -8.34 -25.34 -3.33
CA GLN A 377 -7.81 -24.61 -2.18
C GLN A 377 -8.22 -23.13 -2.19
N ALA A 378 -8.14 -22.46 -3.34
CA ALA A 378 -8.44 -21.04 -3.48
C ALA A 378 -9.94 -20.73 -3.31
N THR A 379 -10.82 -21.62 -3.82
CA THR A 379 -12.26 -21.39 -3.86
C THR A 379 -13.02 -22.08 -2.73
N ARG A 380 -12.47 -23.16 -2.16
CA ARG A 380 -13.12 -24.08 -1.21
C ARG A 380 -14.38 -24.75 -1.81
N ALA A 381 -14.43 -24.85 -3.12
CA ALA A 381 -15.49 -25.51 -3.87
C ALA A 381 -15.33 -27.04 -3.84
N ASP A 382 -16.39 -27.77 -4.18
CA ASP A 382 -16.28 -29.21 -4.40
C ASP A 382 -15.65 -29.52 -5.77
N ASP A 383 -15.36 -30.83 -6.03
CA ASP A 383 -14.64 -31.22 -7.23
C ASP A 383 -15.40 -30.90 -8.53
N ALA A 384 -16.72 -31.07 -8.54
CA ALA A 384 -17.56 -30.80 -9.72
C ALA A 384 -17.66 -29.29 -10.00
N GLU A 385 -17.70 -28.46 -8.97
CA GLU A 385 -17.67 -27.00 -9.07
C GLU A 385 -16.30 -26.52 -9.59
N VAL A 386 -15.21 -27.13 -9.11
CA VAL A 386 -13.84 -26.84 -9.57
C VAL A 386 -13.68 -27.17 -11.04
N ASP A 387 -14.11 -28.36 -11.49
CA ASP A 387 -14.04 -28.76 -12.90
C ASP A 387 -14.80 -27.79 -13.80
N LYS A 388 -16.01 -27.42 -13.40
CA LYS A 388 -16.84 -26.43 -14.12
C LYS A 388 -16.15 -25.07 -14.20
N LEU A 389 -15.54 -24.60 -13.10
CA LEU A 389 -14.85 -23.33 -13.06
C LEU A 389 -13.64 -23.33 -13.99
N ILE A 390 -12.77 -24.35 -13.90
CA ILE A 390 -11.61 -24.50 -14.76
C ILE A 390 -12.02 -24.51 -16.25
N ALA A 391 -13.10 -25.22 -16.60
CA ALA A 391 -13.60 -25.26 -17.97
C ALA A 391 -13.99 -23.87 -18.50
N VAL A 392 -14.65 -23.04 -17.67
CA VAL A 392 -15.01 -21.66 -18.03
C VAL A 392 -13.76 -20.81 -18.27
N TYR A 393 -12.78 -20.88 -17.37
CA TYR A 393 -11.53 -20.11 -17.51
C TYR A 393 -10.70 -20.57 -18.72
N ARG A 394 -10.58 -21.88 -18.98
CA ARG A 394 -9.92 -22.41 -20.20
C ARG A 394 -10.59 -21.92 -21.48
N LYS A 395 -11.93 -21.89 -21.52
CA LYS A 395 -12.70 -21.34 -22.64
C LYS A 395 -12.39 -19.86 -22.88
N GLY A 396 -12.37 -19.07 -21.82
CA GLY A 396 -12.11 -17.63 -21.86
C GLY A 396 -10.64 -17.28 -22.15
N ARG A 397 -9.71 -18.21 -21.90
CA ARG A 397 -8.25 -18.02 -21.97
C ARG A 397 -7.55 -19.20 -22.64
N PRO A 398 -7.78 -19.44 -23.95
CA PRO A 398 -7.35 -20.67 -24.65
C PRO A 398 -5.82 -20.84 -24.75
N HIS A 399 -5.05 -19.80 -24.45
CA HIS A 399 -3.58 -19.81 -24.48
C HIS A 399 -2.94 -19.74 -23.08
N ALA A 400 -3.73 -19.70 -22.01
CA ALA A 400 -3.20 -19.71 -20.66
C ALA A 400 -2.71 -21.11 -20.28
N SER A 401 -1.54 -21.19 -19.66
CA SER A 401 -1.04 -22.44 -19.06
C SER A 401 -1.82 -22.77 -17.79
N ASP A 402 -1.68 -23.99 -17.28
CA ASP A 402 -2.36 -24.40 -16.05
C ASP A 402 -1.93 -23.56 -14.84
N ILE A 403 -0.66 -23.17 -14.75
CA ILE A 403 -0.20 -22.24 -13.71
C ILE A 403 -0.85 -20.86 -13.88
N ASP A 404 -0.94 -20.32 -15.10
CA ASP A 404 -1.61 -19.04 -15.34
C ASP A 404 -3.09 -19.10 -14.93
N LEU A 405 -3.80 -20.18 -15.22
CA LEU A 405 -5.20 -20.36 -14.83
C LEU A 405 -5.36 -20.42 -13.30
N SER A 406 -4.51 -21.19 -12.62
CA SER A 406 -4.48 -21.30 -11.17
C SER A 406 -4.32 -19.94 -10.51
N GLU A 407 -3.36 -19.13 -10.98
CA GLU A 407 -3.06 -17.82 -10.44
C GLU A 407 -4.16 -16.80 -10.73
N ILE A 408 -4.73 -16.80 -11.93
CA ILE A 408 -5.83 -15.90 -12.31
C ILE A 408 -7.09 -16.21 -11.50
N ILE A 409 -7.46 -17.47 -11.35
CA ILE A 409 -8.63 -17.87 -10.55
C ILE A 409 -8.47 -17.45 -9.08
N ALA A 410 -7.28 -17.62 -8.53
CA ALA A 410 -6.98 -17.15 -7.17
C ALA A 410 -7.02 -15.60 -7.09
N SER A 411 -6.48 -14.90 -8.10
CA SER A 411 -6.45 -13.43 -8.19
C SER A 411 -7.85 -12.83 -8.34
N ASP A 412 -8.76 -13.51 -9.02
CA ASP A 412 -10.15 -13.06 -9.15
C ASP A 412 -10.90 -13.05 -7.80
N GLY A 413 -10.32 -13.67 -6.76
CA GLY A 413 -10.73 -13.47 -5.38
C GLY A 413 -10.57 -12.03 -4.89
N PHE A 414 -9.46 -11.38 -5.23
CA PHE A 414 -9.23 -9.95 -4.98
C PHE A 414 -10.15 -9.07 -5.83
N ARG A 415 -10.20 -9.36 -7.13
CA ARG A 415 -11.01 -8.65 -8.10
C ARG A 415 -12.50 -8.66 -7.74
N SER A 416 -13.00 -9.75 -7.16
CA SER A 416 -14.40 -9.84 -6.71
C SER A 416 -14.76 -8.77 -5.69
N GLY A 417 -13.87 -8.46 -4.73
CA GLY A 417 -14.07 -7.37 -3.76
C GLY A 417 -14.09 -6.00 -4.45
N VAL A 418 -13.16 -5.77 -5.37
CA VAL A 418 -13.08 -4.53 -6.17
C VAL A 418 -14.36 -4.32 -7.00
N ILE A 419 -14.86 -5.37 -7.65
CA ILE A 419 -16.12 -5.33 -8.42
C ILE A 419 -17.30 -5.04 -7.51
N THR A 420 -17.39 -5.70 -6.34
CA THR A 420 -18.46 -5.49 -5.37
C THR A 420 -18.51 -4.04 -4.89
N GLU A 421 -17.35 -3.46 -4.58
CA GLU A 421 -17.25 -2.05 -4.17
C GLU A 421 -17.68 -1.11 -5.32
N ALA A 422 -17.21 -1.37 -6.54
CA ALA A 422 -17.60 -0.60 -7.72
C ALA A 422 -19.11 -0.63 -7.99
N GLU A 423 -19.73 -1.82 -7.91
CA GLU A 423 -21.17 -1.99 -8.11
C GLU A 423 -21.99 -1.23 -7.07
N ARG A 424 -21.61 -1.38 -5.79
CA ARG A 424 -22.30 -0.70 -4.68
C ARG A 424 -22.14 0.81 -4.79
N LYS A 425 -20.95 1.29 -5.16
CA LYS A 425 -20.67 2.71 -5.38
C LYS A 425 -21.38 3.27 -6.60
N ALA A 426 -21.50 2.52 -7.68
CA ALA A 426 -22.21 2.92 -8.91
C ALA A 426 -23.74 3.12 -8.72
N ALA A 427 -24.30 2.66 -7.59
CA ALA A 427 -25.67 2.97 -7.20
C ALA A 427 -25.82 4.38 -6.59
N GLN A 428 -24.72 5.11 -6.37
CA GLN A 428 -24.69 6.48 -5.85
C GLN A 428 -24.50 7.51 -6.98
N PRO A 429 -24.77 8.82 -6.74
CA PRO A 429 -24.71 9.85 -7.78
C PRO A 429 -23.32 10.09 -8.41
N ALA A 430 -22.25 10.00 -7.61
CA ALA A 430 -20.91 10.29 -8.10
C ALA A 430 -20.39 9.20 -9.05
N PRO A 431 -19.66 9.57 -10.12
CA PRO A 431 -19.19 8.61 -11.11
C PRO A 431 -18.15 7.63 -10.53
N VAL A 432 -18.21 6.41 -11.04
CA VAL A 432 -17.20 5.35 -10.82
C VAL A 432 -16.47 5.09 -12.13
N TYR A 433 -15.16 4.92 -12.08
CA TYR A 433 -14.35 4.50 -13.22
C TYR A 433 -13.62 3.22 -12.85
N MET A 434 -13.63 2.23 -13.73
CA MET A 434 -13.02 0.93 -13.45
C MET A 434 -11.87 0.65 -14.40
N TYR A 435 -10.74 0.12 -13.87
CA TYR A 435 -9.61 -0.34 -14.68
C TYR A 435 -9.24 -1.78 -14.37
N TYR A 436 -8.46 -2.39 -15.30
CA TYR A 436 -7.82 -3.67 -15.16
C TYR A 436 -6.43 -3.61 -15.77
N PHE A 437 -5.40 -3.84 -14.98
CA PHE A 437 -4.01 -3.74 -15.39
C PHE A 437 -3.50 -5.11 -15.82
N THR A 438 -3.11 -5.25 -17.10
CA THR A 438 -2.71 -6.51 -17.73
C THR A 438 -1.30 -6.48 -18.32
N TRP A 439 -0.58 -5.35 -18.28
CA TRP A 439 0.80 -5.26 -18.72
C TRP A 439 1.70 -6.19 -17.90
N LYS A 440 2.48 -7.03 -18.59
CA LYS A 440 3.32 -8.05 -17.96
C LYS A 440 4.76 -7.59 -17.89
N THR A 441 5.34 -7.64 -16.69
CA THR A 441 6.75 -7.32 -16.51
C THR A 441 7.65 -8.32 -17.23
N PRO A 442 8.77 -7.88 -17.86
CA PRO A 442 9.78 -8.77 -18.40
C PRO A 442 10.71 -9.38 -17.33
N VAL A 443 10.61 -8.94 -16.09
CA VAL A 443 11.46 -9.42 -14.98
C VAL A 443 11.21 -10.91 -14.75
N HIS A 444 12.27 -11.67 -14.42
CA HIS A 444 12.24 -13.13 -14.29
C HIS A 444 11.65 -13.85 -15.51
N ASP A 445 12.08 -13.43 -16.71
CA ASP A 445 11.60 -13.98 -17.98
C ASP A 445 10.06 -13.91 -18.10
N GLY A 446 9.45 -12.89 -17.50
CA GLY A 446 8.01 -12.65 -17.53
C GLY A 446 7.18 -13.53 -16.59
N LYS A 447 7.79 -14.34 -15.74
CA LYS A 447 7.08 -15.25 -14.83
C LYS A 447 6.17 -14.53 -13.83
N LEU A 448 6.55 -13.31 -13.41
CA LEU A 448 5.75 -12.53 -12.46
C LEU A 448 4.48 -11.92 -13.09
N LYS A 449 4.38 -11.89 -14.42
CA LYS A 449 3.19 -11.37 -15.13
C LYS A 449 2.83 -9.92 -14.71
N ALA A 450 1.53 -9.63 -14.67
CA ALA A 450 0.96 -8.38 -14.14
C ALA A 450 0.70 -8.53 -12.63
N PHE A 451 1.76 -8.69 -11.84
CA PHE A 451 1.67 -9.04 -10.43
C PHE A 451 1.14 -7.90 -9.54
N HIS A 452 0.69 -8.25 -8.35
CA HIS A 452 0.22 -7.30 -7.33
C HIS A 452 1.26 -6.20 -7.09
N THR A 453 0.88 -4.94 -7.05
CA THR A 453 1.72 -3.74 -6.88
C THR A 453 2.43 -3.21 -8.14
N LEU A 454 2.46 -3.99 -9.24
CA LEU A 454 3.22 -3.60 -10.43
C LEU A 454 2.73 -2.30 -11.07
N GLU A 455 1.46 -1.94 -10.93
CA GLU A 455 0.89 -0.71 -11.48
C GLU A 455 1.34 0.57 -10.76
N ILE A 456 1.84 0.46 -9.50
CA ILE A 456 2.21 1.62 -8.67
C ILE A 456 3.24 2.52 -9.35
N PRO A 457 4.38 2.02 -9.84
CA PRO A 457 5.36 2.88 -10.52
C PRO A 457 4.83 3.55 -11.78
N PHE A 458 3.85 2.96 -12.47
CA PHE A 458 3.20 3.60 -13.62
C PHE A 458 2.29 4.75 -13.19
N VAL A 459 1.55 4.56 -12.12
CA VAL A 459 0.64 5.58 -11.55
C VAL A 459 1.42 6.79 -11.03
N LEU A 460 2.53 6.55 -10.33
CA LEU A 460 3.35 7.59 -9.69
C LEU A 460 4.46 8.15 -10.60
N ASP A 461 4.50 7.76 -11.87
CA ASP A 461 5.49 8.18 -12.87
C ASP A 461 6.94 7.77 -12.51
N ASN A 462 7.12 6.62 -11.85
CA ASN A 462 8.36 6.15 -11.23
C ASN A 462 8.85 4.78 -11.75
N VAL A 463 8.58 4.43 -13.02
CA VAL A 463 9.03 3.13 -13.57
C VAL A 463 10.56 2.97 -13.55
N ASP A 464 11.33 4.07 -13.56
CA ASP A 464 12.78 4.03 -13.46
C ASP A 464 13.27 3.80 -12.02
N GLU A 465 12.54 4.28 -11.02
CA GLU A 465 12.83 4.06 -9.60
C GLU A 465 12.48 2.61 -9.17
N ALA A 466 11.66 1.92 -9.97
CA ALA A 466 11.21 0.56 -9.74
C ALA A 466 11.64 -0.41 -10.86
N LYS A 467 12.84 -0.27 -11.41
CA LYS A 467 13.37 -1.16 -12.45
C LYS A 467 13.43 -2.62 -12.04
N SER A 468 13.61 -2.91 -10.76
CA SER A 468 13.51 -4.26 -10.20
C SER A 468 12.15 -4.91 -10.49
N MET A 469 11.08 -4.10 -10.59
CA MET A 469 9.72 -4.55 -10.88
C MET A 469 9.35 -4.44 -12.36
N THR A 470 9.75 -3.35 -13.01
CA THR A 470 9.28 -2.98 -14.36
C THR A 470 10.25 -3.35 -15.47
N GLY A 471 11.47 -3.79 -15.12
CA GLY A 471 12.54 -4.00 -16.09
C GLY A 471 13.05 -2.69 -16.70
N SER A 472 13.67 -2.78 -17.88
CA SER A 472 14.29 -1.63 -18.56
C SER A 472 13.77 -1.38 -19.99
N GLY A 473 12.73 -2.09 -20.43
CA GLY A 473 12.12 -1.95 -21.74
C GLY A 473 11.51 -0.56 -21.97
N ALA A 474 11.59 -0.04 -23.18
CA ALA A 474 11.06 1.28 -23.51
C ALA A 474 9.52 1.33 -23.59
N ASP A 475 8.87 0.19 -23.75
CA ASP A 475 7.41 0.03 -23.84
C ASP A 475 6.66 0.46 -22.57
N ARG A 476 7.34 0.45 -21.41
CA ARG A 476 6.78 0.91 -20.13
C ARG A 476 6.52 2.43 -20.09
N TYR A 477 7.28 3.27 -20.81
CA TYR A 477 7.11 4.72 -20.75
C TYR A 477 5.79 5.22 -21.36
N PRO A 478 5.33 4.77 -22.55
CA PRO A 478 4.02 5.15 -23.04
C PRO A 478 2.86 4.77 -22.12
N LEU A 479 2.97 3.64 -21.42
CA LEU A 479 1.96 3.20 -20.45
C LEU A 479 1.99 4.07 -19.19
N GLN A 480 3.19 4.37 -18.66
CA GLN A 480 3.37 5.29 -17.55
C GLN A 480 2.73 6.67 -17.83
N GLU A 481 2.97 7.25 -19.03
CA GLU A 481 2.38 8.52 -19.45
C GLU A 481 0.84 8.49 -19.39
N LYS A 482 0.25 7.39 -19.85
CA LYS A 482 -1.20 7.21 -19.89
C LYS A 482 -1.77 7.05 -18.47
N MET A 483 -1.13 6.25 -17.63
CA MET A 483 -1.62 5.96 -16.29
C MET A 483 -1.45 7.15 -15.35
N SER A 484 -0.24 7.71 -15.26
CA SER A 484 0.01 8.88 -14.42
C SER A 484 -0.86 10.07 -14.83
N GLY A 485 -1.05 10.27 -16.15
CA GLY A 485 -1.96 11.27 -16.70
C GLY A 485 -3.42 11.05 -16.30
N ALA A 486 -3.90 9.81 -16.29
CA ALA A 486 -5.26 9.47 -15.88
C ALA A 486 -5.52 9.74 -14.39
N TRP A 487 -4.57 9.37 -13.52
CA TRP A 487 -4.68 9.64 -12.08
C TRP A 487 -4.65 11.13 -11.79
N ALA A 488 -3.77 11.89 -12.46
CA ALA A 488 -3.71 13.34 -12.34
C ALA A 488 -4.99 14.04 -12.87
N ALA A 489 -5.53 13.58 -14.01
CA ALA A 489 -6.80 14.09 -14.55
C ALA A 489 -7.96 13.83 -13.59
N PHE A 490 -8.03 12.61 -13.05
CA PHE A 490 -9.03 12.25 -12.05
C PHE A 490 -8.88 13.09 -10.76
N ALA A 491 -7.67 13.27 -10.27
CA ALA A 491 -7.41 14.12 -9.10
C ALA A 491 -7.85 15.57 -9.35
N ARG A 492 -7.72 16.06 -10.56
CA ARG A 492 -8.11 17.42 -10.93
C ARG A 492 -9.63 17.60 -11.06
N THR A 493 -10.32 16.65 -11.68
CA THR A 493 -11.70 16.83 -12.17
C THR A 493 -12.69 15.78 -11.67
N GLY A 494 -12.26 14.65 -11.14
CA GLY A 494 -13.09 13.46 -10.87
C GLY A 494 -13.34 12.60 -12.12
N ASN A 495 -12.67 12.92 -13.24
CA ASN A 495 -12.76 12.18 -14.50
C ASN A 495 -11.35 11.84 -15.00
N PRO A 496 -11.01 10.55 -15.23
CA PRO A 496 -9.66 10.13 -15.61
C PRO A 496 -9.35 10.36 -17.10
N ASN A 497 -10.32 10.78 -17.92
CA ASN A 497 -10.13 10.96 -19.34
C ASN A 497 -9.12 12.08 -19.63
N HIS A 498 -8.18 11.80 -20.52
CA HIS A 498 -7.24 12.76 -21.07
C HIS A 498 -6.83 12.37 -22.50
N LYS A 499 -6.15 13.28 -23.20
CA LYS A 499 -5.82 13.12 -24.63
C LYS A 499 -5.05 11.83 -24.98
N GLY A 500 -4.32 11.24 -24.00
CA GLY A 500 -3.50 10.05 -24.21
C GLY A 500 -4.25 8.71 -24.15
N LEU A 501 -5.54 8.72 -23.77
CA LEU A 501 -6.35 7.52 -23.58
C LEU A 501 -7.55 7.46 -24.56
N PRO A 502 -8.04 6.23 -24.88
CA PRO A 502 -9.39 6.06 -25.43
C PRO A 502 -10.43 6.68 -24.50
N ASN A 503 -11.61 7.05 -25.06
CA ASN A 503 -12.71 7.52 -24.23
C ASN A 503 -13.10 6.47 -23.19
N TRP A 504 -13.00 6.82 -21.92
CA TRP A 504 -13.26 5.96 -20.77
C TRP A 504 -14.59 6.33 -20.12
N PRO A 505 -15.68 5.61 -20.41
CA PRO A 505 -17.00 5.88 -19.80
C PRO A 505 -16.99 5.56 -18.31
N ALA A 506 -17.86 6.20 -17.56
CA ALA A 506 -18.13 5.80 -16.18
C ALA A 506 -18.68 4.37 -16.14
N PHE A 507 -18.27 3.62 -15.12
CA PHE A 507 -18.72 2.27 -14.86
C PHE A 507 -20.22 2.26 -14.48
N ARG A 508 -20.94 1.38 -15.10
CA ARG A 508 -22.34 1.08 -14.80
C ARG A 508 -22.54 -0.44 -14.75
N THR A 509 -23.39 -0.91 -13.89
CA THR A 509 -23.61 -2.36 -13.68
C THR A 509 -24.17 -3.08 -14.92
N ASP A 510 -24.84 -2.37 -15.82
CA ASP A 510 -25.38 -2.90 -17.08
C ASP A 510 -24.33 -3.03 -18.20
N GLN A 511 -23.25 -2.21 -18.18
CA GLN A 511 -22.20 -2.21 -19.21
C GLN A 511 -20.84 -2.64 -18.69
N ARG A 512 -20.53 -2.33 -17.43
CA ARG A 512 -19.25 -2.65 -16.78
C ARG A 512 -18.02 -2.18 -17.55
N ALA A 513 -18.11 -0.97 -18.13
CA ALA A 513 -17.02 -0.40 -18.91
C ALA A 513 -15.73 -0.34 -18.07
N THR A 514 -14.69 -1.01 -18.53
CA THR A 514 -13.40 -1.17 -17.82
C THR A 514 -12.26 -0.77 -18.75
N MET A 515 -11.39 0.13 -18.31
CA MET A 515 -10.15 0.47 -19.02
C MET A 515 -9.13 -0.63 -18.79
N ILE A 516 -8.70 -1.27 -19.86
CA ILE A 516 -7.59 -2.21 -19.85
C ILE A 516 -6.30 -1.41 -20.03
N PHE A 517 -5.41 -1.45 -19.04
CA PHE A 517 -4.08 -0.89 -19.11
C PHE A 517 -3.07 -1.95 -19.52
N ASP A 518 -2.57 -1.80 -20.73
CA ASP A 518 -1.56 -2.63 -21.38
C ASP A 518 -0.79 -1.77 -22.38
N ASN A 519 0.13 -2.33 -23.15
CA ASN A 519 0.81 -1.65 -24.27
C ASN A 519 -0.19 -0.92 -25.18
N GLN A 520 -1.34 -1.53 -25.43
CA GLN A 520 -2.49 -0.92 -26.10
C GLN A 520 -3.66 -0.78 -25.12
N CYS A 521 -3.85 0.42 -24.60
CA CYS A 521 -5.00 0.69 -23.75
C CYS A 521 -6.30 0.67 -24.55
N LYS A 522 -7.34 0.03 -23.99
CA LYS A 522 -8.67 -0.07 -24.60
C LYS A 522 -9.76 -0.18 -23.54
N VAL A 523 -10.97 0.24 -23.86
CA VAL A 523 -12.15 0.00 -23.02
C VAL A 523 -12.82 -1.30 -23.45
N VAL A 524 -13.13 -2.15 -22.49
CA VAL A 524 -13.87 -3.41 -22.69
C VAL A 524 -15.04 -3.43 -21.71
N ASN A 525 -16.22 -3.77 -22.20
CA ASN A 525 -17.37 -3.96 -21.35
C ASN A 525 -17.33 -5.36 -20.74
N ASP A 526 -17.44 -5.43 -19.39
CA ASP A 526 -17.42 -6.65 -18.59
C ASP A 526 -16.29 -7.63 -18.98
N PRO A 527 -15.01 -7.23 -18.93
CA PRO A 527 -13.92 -8.13 -19.31
C PRO A 527 -13.97 -9.40 -18.46
N HIS A 528 -13.93 -10.56 -19.12
CA HIS A 528 -14.04 -11.88 -18.49
C HIS A 528 -15.35 -12.09 -17.72
N GLY A 529 -16.47 -11.63 -18.25
CA GLY A 529 -17.78 -11.69 -17.61
C GLY A 529 -18.25 -13.13 -17.28
N GLU A 530 -17.98 -14.12 -18.16
CA GLU A 530 -18.32 -15.53 -17.86
C GLU A 530 -17.54 -16.06 -16.64
N GLU A 531 -16.23 -15.72 -16.54
CA GLU A 531 -15.37 -16.08 -15.41
C GLU A 531 -15.88 -15.44 -14.10
N ARG A 532 -16.19 -14.14 -14.14
CA ARG A 532 -16.77 -13.41 -13.01
C ARG A 532 -18.06 -14.04 -12.51
N LEU A 533 -18.97 -14.41 -13.41
CA LEU A 533 -20.26 -15.03 -13.06
C LEU A 533 -20.05 -16.43 -12.45
N ALA A 534 -19.20 -17.26 -13.08
CA ALA A 534 -18.89 -18.59 -12.59
C ALA A 534 -18.29 -18.55 -11.17
N LEU A 535 -17.40 -17.59 -10.89
CA LEU A 535 -16.82 -17.43 -9.56
C LEU A 535 -17.84 -16.88 -8.53
N ALA A 536 -18.76 -16.01 -8.94
CA ALA A 536 -19.81 -15.48 -8.08
C ALA A 536 -20.81 -16.57 -7.66
N ASP A 537 -21.13 -17.52 -8.54
CA ASP A 537 -22.00 -18.65 -8.24
C ASP A 537 -21.43 -19.55 -7.12
N LEU A 538 -20.09 -19.69 -7.06
CA LEU A 538 -19.39 -20.46 -6.01
C LEU A 538 -19.31 -19.71 -4.67
N ARG A 539 -19.39 -18.38 -4.72
CA ARG A 539 -19.36 -17.50 -3.56
C ARG A 539 -20.70 -16.78 -3.42
N PRO A 540 -21.82 -17.50 -3.20
CA PRO A 540 -23.08 -16.81 -2.93
C PRO A 540 -22.81 -15.84 -1.78
N ALA A 541 -23.24 -14.58 -1.96
CA ALA A 541 -22.98 -13.45 -1.06
C ALA A 541 -22.94 -13.95 0.38
N ALA A 542 -21.75 -13.92 1.01
CA ALA A 542 -21.42 -14.66 2.22
C ALA A 542 -22.65 -14.70 3.11
N ARG A 543 -23.20 -15.88 3.28
CA ARG A 543 -24.41 -16.11 4.09
C ARG A 543 -24.09 -15.53 5.46
N GLY A 544 -24.90 -14.57 5.89
CA GLY A 544 -24.78 -13.56 6.89
C GLY A 544 -24.09 -13.92 8.20
#